data_2703772817c33e6d6b7f2cf5116304f1
#
_entry.id   2703772817c33e6d6b7f2cf5116304f1
#
_cell.length_a   1.000
_cell.length_b   1.000
_cell.length_c   1.000
_cell.angle_alpha   90.00
_cell.angle_beta   90.00
_cell.angle_gamma   90.00
#
_symmetry.space_group_name_H-M   'P 1'
#
loop_
_entity.id
_entity.type
_entity.pdbx_description
1 polymer ?
#
loop_
_entity_poly.entity_id
_entity_poly.type
_entity_poly.pdbx_seq_one_letter_code
_entity_poly.pdbx_strand_id
1 'polypeptide(L)'
;VQGSCDMGSFPHELPGYRHISDDATRDVFEKIWGVKLDDEPGLRIPNMLDAAVEGTFKGIYIQGEDILQSDPDTKHVAAGLAAMECVVVHDLFLNETANHAHVFLPGSTFLEKDGTFTNAERRINRVRKVMSPKNGFADWEVTQNLARSMGLDWNHTHPSPIRDETARTTPSVAGGNYDLLGRAGSIQRPCNE
;
A
#
# COMPACT_ATOMS: atom_id res chain seq x y z
N VAL A 1 2.96 -1.91 -9.83
CA VAL A 1 1.52 -2.23 -10.04
C VAL A 1 1.19 -3.65 -9.57
N GLN A 2 1.83 -4.72 -10.09
CA GLN A 2 1.43 -6.10 -9.79
C GLN A 2 1.40 -6.41 -8.28
N GLY A 3 2.45 -6.07 -7.54
CA GLY A 3 2.52 -6.33 -6.10
C GLY A 3 1.48 -5.55 -5.30
N SER A 4 1.18 -4.32 -5.70
CA SER A 4 0.13 -3.50 -5.11
C SER A 4 -1.25 -4.14 -5.30
N CYS A 5 -1.57 -4.55 -6.53
CA CYS A 5 -2.81 -5.27 -6.83
C CYS A 5 -2.92 -6.58 -6.03
N ASP A 6 -1.82 -7.34 -5.92
CA ASP A 6 -1.77 -8.59 -5.14
C ASP A 6 -2.09 -8.37 -3.66
N MET A 7 -1.82 -7.18 -3.15
CA MET A 7 -2.06 -6.79 -1.75
C MET A 7 -3.41 -6.07 -1.54
N GLY A 8 -4.30 -6.08 -2.53
CA GLY A 8 -5.64 -5.56 -2.40
C GLY A 8 -5.74 -4.03 -2.55
N SER A 9 -4.88 -3.41 -3.36
CA SER A 9 -4.97 -1.96 -3.65
C SER A 9 -6.11 -1.62 -4.63
N PHE A 10 -7.25 -2.27 -4.47
CA PHE A 10 -8.49 -1.97 -5.18
C PHE A 10 -9.61 -1.70 -4.17
N PRO A 11 -10.56 -0.83 -4.50
CA PRO A 11 -11.62 -0.45 -3.56
C PRO A 11 -12.59 -1.59 -3.22
N HIS A 12 -12.59 -2.68 -3.95
CA HIS A 12 -13.49 -3.82 -3.81
C HIS A 12 -12.80 -5.14 -3.49
N GLU A 13 -11.45 -5.14 -3.32
CA GLU A 13 -10.68 -6.35 -3.10
C GLU A 13 -9.79 -6.26 -1.85
N LEU A 14 -9.71 -7.38 -1.17
CA LEU A 14 -8.73 -7.69 -0.13
C LEU A 14 -7.52 -8.41 -0.74
N PRO A 15 -6.38 -8.55 -0.05
CA PRO A 15 -5.21 -9.25 -0.55
C PRO A 15 -5.54 -10.59 -1.20
N GLY A 16 -4.95 -10.85 -2.38
CA GLY A 16 -5.17 -12.06 -3.14
C GLY A 16 -6.38 -12.02 -4.07
N TYR A 17 -6.87 -10.84 -4.44
CA TYR A 17 -8.02 -10.64 -5.34
C TYR A 17 -9.32 -11.23 -4.78
N ARG A 18 -9.53 -11.11 -3.48
CA ARG A 18 -10.74 -11.58 -2.82
C ARG A 18 -11.69 -10.44 -2.58
N HIS A 19 -12.93 -10.61 -3.04
CA HIS A 19 -13.93 -9.55 -3.02
C HIS A 19 -14.39 -9.22 -1.59
N ILE A 20 -14.46 -7.93 -1.26
CA ILE A 20 -14.84 -7.48 0.09
C ILE A 20 -16.31 -7.77 0.43
N SER A 21 -17.19 -7.93 -0.58
CA SER A 21 -18.59 -8.29 -0.36
C SER A 21 -18.82 -9.78 -0.02
N ASP A 22 -17.77 -10.63 -0.10
CA ASP A 22 -17.87 -12.05 0.29
C ASP A 22 -17.66 -12.20 1.81
N ASP A 23 -18.70 -12.65 2.51
CA ASP A 23 -18.69 -12.83 3.96
C ASP A 23 -17.57 -13.75 4.44
N ALA A 24 -17.35 -14.88 3.75
CA ALA A 24 -16.31 -15.83 4.13
C ALA A 24 -14.91 -15.24 3.98
N THR A 25 -14.71 -14.39 2.98
CA THR A 25 -13.47 -13.63 2.79
C THR A 25 -13.27 -12.63 3.93
N ARG A 26 -14.28 -11.79 4.22
CA ARG A 26 -14.18 -10.82 5.33
C ARG A 26 -13.88 -11.50 6.66
N ASP A 27 -14.55 -12.59 6.98
CA ASP A 27 -14.35 -13.34 8.23
C ASP A 27 -12.90 -13.76 8.45
N VAL A 28 -12.18 -14.14 7.40
CA VAL A 28 -10.75 -14.49 7.49
C VAL A 28 -9.91 -13.27 7.91
N PHE A 29 -10.11 -12.13 7.26
CA PHE A 29 -9.34 -10.91 7.54
C PHE A 29 -9.74 -10.28 8.87
N GLU A 30 -11.02 -10.20 9.18
CA GLU A 30 -11.54 -9.69 10.44
C GLU A 30 -10.97 -10.46 11.64
N LYS A 31 -10.91 -11.79 11.53
CA LYS A 31 -10.35 -12.65 12.57
C LYS A 31 -8.84 -12.41 12.79
N ILE A 32 -8.08 -12.17 11.70
CA ILE A 32 -6.62 -11.98 11.77
C ILE A 32 -6.29 -10.56 12.21
N TRP A 33 -6.99 -9.56 11.66
CA TRP A 33 -6.74 -8.15 11.94
C TRP A 33 -7.42 -7.63 13.20
N GLY A 34 -8.40 -8.38 13.74
CA GLY A 34 -9.13 -8.00 14.95
C GLY A 34 -10.03 -6.77 14.77
N VAL A 35 -10.49 -6.52 13.54
CA VAL A 35 -11.33 -5.37 13.18
C VAL A 35 -12.57 -5.85 12.41
N LYS A 36 -13.62 -5.04 12.43
CA LYS A 36 -14.78 -5.23 11.54
C LYS A 36 -14.52 -4.52 10.22
N LEU A 37 -14.80 -5.19 9.10
CA LEU A 37 -14.67 -4.65 7.77
C LEU A 37 -16.05 -4.28 7.22
N ASP A 38 -16.10 -3.20 6.45
CA ASP A 38 -17.26 -2.84 5.65
C ASP A 38 -17.40 -3.81 4.47
N ASP A 39 -18.62 -4.15 4.08
CA ASP A 39 -18.92 -4.99 2.93
C ASP A 39 -19.12 -4.18 1.63
N GLU A 40 -19.28 -2.87 1.77
CA GLU A 40 -19.41 -1.96 0.64
C GLU A 40 -18.05 -1.61 0.03
N PRO A 41 -17.90 -1.71 -1.30
CA PRO A 41 -16.70 -1.27 -1.99
C PRO A 41 -16.43 0.23 -1.79
N GLY A 42 -15.15 0.59 -1.59
CA GLY A 42 -14.73 1.98 -1.56
C GLY A 42 -14.82 2.68 -2.94
N LEU A 43 -14.56 3.98 -2.94
CA LEU A 43 -14.56 4.79 -4.18
C LEU A 43 -13.33 4.46 -5.05
N ARG A 44 -13.52 4.51 -6.36
CA ARG A 44 -12.42 4.52 -7.34
C ARG A 44 -11.83 5.92 -7.45
N ILE A 45 -10.60 6.06 -7.94
CA ILE A 45 -9.89 7.34 -8.02
C ILE A 45 -10.73 8.46 -8.65
N PRO A 46 -11.38 8.32 -9.82
CA PRO A 46 -12.21 9.37 -10.37
C PRO A 46 -13.37 9.77 -9.44
N ASN A 47 -14.02 8.78 -8.81
CA ASN A 47 -15.14 9.04 -7.89
C ASN A 47 -14.65 9.68 -6.56
N MET A 48 -13.43 9.40 -6.11
CA MET A 48 -12.83 10.11 -4.96
C MET A 48 -12.66 11.59 -5.27
N LEU A 49 -12.22 11.91 -6.49
CA LEU A 49 -12.04 13.30 -6.94
C LEU A 49 -13.36 14.03 -7.11
N ASP A 50 -14.38 13.37 -7.70
CA ASP A 50 -15.75 13.90 -7.77
C ASP A 50 -16.29 14.22 -6.37
N ALA A 51 -16.22 13.25 -5.46
CA ALA A 51 -16.66 13.39 -4.09
C ALA A 51 -15.88 14.45 -3.30
N ALA A 52 -14.60 14.67 -3.63
CA ALA A 52 -13.81 15.76 -3.06
C ALA A 52 -14.31 17.12 -3.50
N VAL A 53 -14.58 17.30 -4.79
CA VAL A 53 -15.18 18.55 -5.32
C VAL A 53 -16.56 18.80 -4.73
N GLU A 54 -17.34 17.75 -4.49
CA GLU A 54 -18.64 17.81 -3.81
C GLU A 54 -18.53 18.06 -2.29
N GLY A 55 -17.32 17.98 -1.71
CA GLY A 55 -17.06 18.20 -0.28
C GLY A 55 -17.36 17.02 0.63
N THR A 56 -17.63 15.85 0.09
CA THR A 56 -17.91 14.61 0.85
C THR A 56 -16.67 13.76 1.11
N PHE A 57 -15.64 13.86 0.27
CA PHE A 57 -14.35 13.19 0.44
C PHE A 57 -13.29 14.21 0.87
N LYS A 58 -12.84 14.13 2.13
CA LYS A 58 -12.12 15.22 2.81
C LYS A 58 -10.62 15.04 2.92
N GLY A 59 -10.13 13.83 2.78
CA GLY A 59 -8.70 13.57 2.94
C GLY A 59 -8.21 12.37 2.15
N ILE A 60 -6.93 12.42 1.74
CA ILE A 60 -6.28 11.36 0.99
C ILE A 60 -4.83 11.17 1.43
N TYR A 61 -4.38 9.92 1.45
CA TYR A 61 -2.98 9.55 1.59
C TYR A 61 -2.52 8.90 0.27
N ILE A 62 -1.57 9.53 -0.40
CA ILE A 62 -1.03 9.09 -1.69
C ILE A 62 0.39 8.60 -1.46
N GLN A 63 0.67 7.35 -1.85
CA GLN A 63 1.99 6.76 -1.67
C GLN A 63 2.57 6.26 -2.99
N GLY A 64 3.71 6.83 -3.39
CA GLY A 64 4.48 6.40 -4.55
C GLY A 64 3.76 6.59 -5.88
N GLU A 65 2.93 7.63 -5.98
CA GLU A 65 2.13 7.93 -7.16
C GLU A 65 2.06 9.44 -7.41
N ASP A 66 2.37 9.86 -8.63
CA ASP A 66 2.13 11.23 -9.10
C ASP A 66 0.85 11.27 -9.94
N ILE A 67 -0.31 11.34 -9.28
CA ILE A 67 -1.62 11.28 -9.93
C ILE A 67 -1.88 12.45 -10.87
N LEU A 68 -1.24 13.61 -10.66
CA LEU A 68 -1.32 14.73 -11.59
C LEU A 68 -0.64 14.46 -12.94
N GLN A 69 0.32 13.53 -12.99
CA GLN A 69 0.96 13.13 -14.24
C GLN A 69 0.38 11.83 -14.82
N SER A 70 -0.08 10.90 -13.96
CA SER A 70 -0.54 9.59 -14.40
C SER A 70 -2.02 9.56 -14.80
N ASP A 71 -2.85 10.46 -14.28
CA ASP A 71 -4.26 10.56 -14.64
C ASP A 71 -4.46 11.41 -15.91
N PRO A 72 -5.32 10.99 -16.84
CA PRO A 72 -5.57 11.71 -18.10
C PRO A 72 -6.24 13.07 -17.92
N ASP A 73 -7.01 13.29 -16.83
CA ASP A 73 -7.67 14.57 -16.53
C ASP A 73 -7.00 15.33 -15.38
N THR A 74 -5.85 15.91 -15.68
CA THR A 74 -5.05 16.66 -14.71
C THR A 74 -5.80 17.84 -14.07
N LYS A 75 -6.74 18.46 -14.78
CA LYS A 75 -7.55 19.57 -14.23
C LYS A 75 -8.52 19.07 -13.18
N HIS A 76 -9.17 17.95 -13.43
CA HIS A 76 -10.07 17.30 -12.48
C HIS A 76 -9.30 16.84 -11.23
N VAL A 77 -8.13 16.22 -11.41
CA VAL A 77 -7.25 15.83 -10.30
C VAL A 77 -6.87 17.04 -9.45
N ALA A 78 -6.37 18.11 -10.08
CA ALA A 78 -5.99 19.33 -9.35
C ALA A 78 -7.16 19.94 -8.57
N ALA A 79 -8.36 19.98 -9.17
CA ALA A 79 -9.55 20.48 -8.50
C ALA A 79 -9.95 19.60 -7.29
N GLY A 80 -9.92 18.28 -7.44
CA GLY A 80 -10.20 17.35 -6.36
C GLY A 80 -9.22 17.47 -5.20
N LEU A 81 -7.91 17.51 -5.48
CA LEU A 81 -6.87 17.69 -4.45
C LEU A 81 -7.00 19.02 -3.71
N ALA A 82 -7.30 20.12 -4.46
CA ALA A 82 -7.47 21.44 -3.87
C ALA A 82 -8.73 21.57 -2.99
N ALA A 83 -9.73 20.71 -3.20
CA ALA A 83 -10.98 20.71 -2.43
C ALA A 83 -10.86 19.93 -1.10
N MET A 84 -9.84 19.10 -0.93
CA MET A 84 -9.67 18.26 0.26
C MET A 84 -9.13 19.05 1.46
N GLU A 85 -9.59 18.69 2.66
CA GLU A 85 -9.12 19.26 3.93
C GLU A 85 -7.71 18.76 4.30
N CYS A 86 -7.34 17.54 3.87
CA CYS A 86 -6.05 16.94 4.16
C CYS A 86 -5.54 16.09 2.99
N VAL A 87 -4.42 16.48 2.41
CA VAL A 87 -3.69 15.71 1.39
C VAL A 87 -2.31 15.37 1.94
N VAL A 88 -2.03 14.09 2.10
CA VAL A 88 -0.72 13.57 2.50
C VAL A 88 -0.09 12.88 1.31
N VAL A 89 1.11 13.28 0.93
CA VAL A 89 1.88 12.64 -0.14
C VAL A 89 3.15 12.02 0.45
N HIS A 90 3.33 10.73 0.19
CA HIS A 90 4.51 9.97 0.61
C HIS A 90 5.25 9.49 -0.64
N ASP A 91 6.31 10.19 -1.03
CA ASP A 91 7.03 9.91 -2.26
C ASP A 91 8.54 10.21 -2.14
N LEU A 92 9.30 9.78 -3.12
CA LEU A 92 10.76 10.01 -3.21
C LEU A 92 11.10 11.46 -3.55
N PHE A 93 10.25 12.11 -4.34
CA PHE A 93 10.50 13.44 -4.89
C PHE A 93 9.28 14.35 -4.67
N LEU A 94 9.54 15.64 -4.55
CA LEU A 94 8.51 16.67 -4.62
C LEU A 94 8.05 16.79 -6.08
N ASN A 95 7.10 15.94 -6.45
CA ASN A 95 6.47 15.87 -7.75
C ASN A 95 5.30 16.86 -7.89
N GLU A 96 4.58 16.85 -9.01
CA GLU A 96 3.46 17.77 -9.26
C GLU A 96 2.32 17.56 -8.22
N THR A 97 2.01 16.33 -7.88
CA THR A 97 1.01 16.00 -6.84
C THR A 97 1.41 16.56 -5.48
N ALA A 98 2.70 16.54 -5.15
CA ALA A 98 3.21 17.07 -3.88
C ALA A 98 3.00 18.58 -3.71
N ASN A 99 2.82 19.34 -4.80
CA ASN A 99 2.47 20.76 -4.73
C ASN A 99 1.07 21.02 -4.12
N HIS A 100 0.21 20.01 -4.10
CA HIS A 100 -1.11 20.04 -3.47
C HIS A 100 -1.11 19.43 -2.06
N ALA A 101 0.01 18.93 -1.58
CA ALA A 101 0.09 18.25 -0.29
C ALA A 101 0.06 19.24 0.87
N HIS A 102 -0.75 18.95 1.88
CA HIS A 102 -0.68 19.60 3.20
C HIS A 102 0.49 19.05 4.02
N VAL A 103 0.82 17.75 3.81
CA VAL A 103 1.95 17.08 4.44
C VAL A 103 2.69 16.26 3.38
N PHE A 104 4.00 16.43 3.31
CA PHE A 104 4.87 15.59 2.50
C PHE A 104 5.73 14.69 3.41
N LEU A 105 5.64 13.39 3.21
CA LEU A 105 6.45 12.39 3.90
C LEU A 105 7.52 11.86 2.93
N PRO A 106 8.82 12.05 3.22
CA PRO A 106 9.87 11.57 2.33
C PRO A 106 9.91 10.04 2.31
N GLY A 107 9.81 9.46 1.13
CA GLY A 107 9.92 8.03 0.88
C GLY A 107 11.36 7.53 0.84
N SER A 108 11.52 6.22 0.78
CA SER A 108 12.79 5.52 0.62
C SER A 108 12.85 4.72 -0.68
N THR A 109 14.02 4.71 -1.34
CA THR A 109 14.23 3.93 -2.56
C THR A 109 14.32 2.43 -2.25
N PHE A 110 14.28 1.59 -3.29
CA PHE A 110 14.46 0.14 -3.13
C PHE A 110 15.87 -0.25 -2.60
N LEU A 111 16.86 0.64 -2.71
CA LEU A 111 18.20 0.45 -2.15
C LEU A 111 18.24 0.70 -0.64
N GLU A 112 17.27 1.42 -0.11
CA GLU A 112 17.22 1.89 1.27
C GLU A 112 16.30 1.05 2.17
N LYS A 113 15.67 0.00 1.62
CA LYS A 113 14.71 -0.84 2.37
C LYS A 113 14.84 -2.32 2.06
N ASP A 114 14.46 -3.11 3.04
CA ASP A 114 14.19 -4.54 2.88
C ASP A 114 12.72 -4.73 2.48
N GLY A 115 12.45 -5.76 1.65
CA GLY A 115 11.09 -6.03 1.23
C GLY A 115 10.99 -7.11 0.17
N THR A 116 9.84 -7.15 -0.48
CA THR A 116 9.60 -7.99 -1.65
C THR A 116 8.90 -7.17 -2.72
N PHE A 117 9.28 -7.37 -3.98
CA PHE A 117 8.58 -6.81 -5.14
C PHE A 117 8.03 -7.93 -6.00
N THR A 118 6.82 -7.74 -6.50
CA THR A 118 6.24 -8.66 -7.49
C THR A 118 6.28 -8.00 -8.86
N ASN A 119 6.91 -8.67 -9.83
CA ASN A 119 7.02 -8.19 -11.21
C ASN A 119 5.80 -8.61 -12.06
N ALA A 120 5.77 -8.19 -13.34
CA ALA A 120 4.67 -8.49 -14.26
C ALA A 120 4.50 -9.99 -14.56
N GLU A 121 5.55 -10.81 -14.39
CA GLU A 121 5.48 -12.27 -14.48
C GLU A 121 4.83 -12.92 -13.25
N ARG A 122 4.42 -12.12 -12.25
CA ARG A 122 3.97 -12.59 -10.93
C ARG A 122 5.07 -13.31 -10.14
N ARG A 123 6.32 -12.91 -10.36
CA ARG A 123 7.46 -13.41 -9.59
C ARG A 123 7.73 -12.49 -8.41
N ILE A 124 7.71 -13.06 -7.21
CA ILE A 124 8.06 -12.35 -5.97
C ILE A 124 9.57 -12.35 -5.87
N ASN A 125 10.17 -11.16 -5.83
CA ASN A 125 11.60 -10.93 -5.76
C ASN A 125 11.99 -10.40 -4.38
N ARG A 126 13.08 -10.91 -3.83
CA ARG A 126 13.65 -10.39 -2.59
C ARG A 126 14.40 -9.09 -2.85
N VAL A 127 14.04 -8.05 -2.12
CA VAL A 127 14.76 -6.76 -2.09
C VAL A 127 15.56 -6.68 -0.78
N ARG A 128 16.84 -6.33 -0.89
CA ARG A 128 17.76 -6.20 0.25
C ARG A 128 18.22 -4.76 0.37
N LYS A 129 18.18 -4.24 1.58
CA LYS A 129 18.71 -2.91 1.89
C LYS A 129 20.23 -2.89 1.64
N VAL A 130 20.68 -1.90 0.88
CA VAL A 130 22.08 -1.67 0.53
C VAL A 130 22.65 -0.49 1.32
N MET A 131 21.81 0.50 1.60
CA MET A 131 22.21 1.72 2.31
C MET A 131 21.11 2.17 3.28
N SER A 132 21.46 3.00 4.23
CA SER A 132 20.49 3.57 5.16
C SER A 132 19.57 4.56 4.46
N PRO A 133 18.28 4.61 4.82
CA PRO A 133 17.36 5.59 4.28
C PRO A 133 17.86 7.02 4.57
N LYS A 134 17.85 7.87 3.54
CA LYS A 134 18.31 9.26 3.64
C LYS A 134 17.49 10.07 4.63
N ASN A 135 16.19 9.78 4.73
CA ASN A 135 15.24 10.39 5.65
C ASN A 135 15.20 9.72 7.04
N GLY A 136 15.98 8.66 7.26
CA GLY A 136 16.05 7.89 8.51
C GLY A 136 15.08 6.71 8.61
N PHE A 137 14.08 6.61 7.71
CA PHE A 137 13.02 5.58 7.76
C PHE A 137 12.80 4.92 6.40
N ALA A 138 12.55 3.62 6.40
CA ALA A 138 11.98 2.93 5.24
C ALA A 138 10.46 3.21 5.16
N ASP A 139 9.84 3.05 3.99
CA ASP A 139 8.42 3.36 3.79
C ASP A 139 7.50 2.60 4.74
N TRP A 140 7.80 1.32 5.03
CA TRP A 140 7.02 0.53 5.97
C TRP A 140 7.13 1.06 7.42
N GLU A 141 8.28 1.66 7.79
CA GLU A 141 8.48 2.30 9.09
C GLU A 141 7.69 3.60 9.20
N VAL A 142 7.62 4.38 8.11
CA VAL A 142 6.78 5.58 8.02
C VAL A 142 5.32 5.20 8.21
N THR A 143 4.84 4.17 7.51
CA THR A 143 3.47 3.64 7.65
C THR A 143 3.20 3.15 9.08
N GLN A 144 4.14 2.41 9.69
CA GLN A 144 4.03 1.97 11.07
C GLN A 144 3.95 3.15 12.06
N ASN A 145 4.77 4.18 11.86
CA ASN A 145 4.77 5.37 12.71
C ASN A 145 3.44 6.13 12.61
N LEU A 146 2.87 6.23 11.40
CA LEU A 146 1.54 6.78 11.21
C LEU A 146 0.48 5.96 11.94
N ALA A 147 0.48 4.63 11.78
CA ALA A 147 -0.43 3.74 12.47
C ALA A 147 -0.33 3.87 14.01
N ARG A 148 0.88 3.96 14.55
CA ARG A 148 1.10 4.19 15.99
C ARG A 148 0.56 5.54 16.46
N SER A 149 0.70 6.58 15.63
CA SER A 149 0.11 7.89 15.93
C SER A 149 -1.42 7.87 15.94
N MET A 150 -2.02 6.91 15.24
CA MET A 150 -3.45 6.65 15.23
C MET A 150 -3.91 5.68 16.35
N GLY A 151 -2.98 5.23 17.22
CA GLY A 151 -3.29 4.39 18.37
C GLY A 151 -3.12 2.88 18.16
N LEU A 152 -2.56 2.45 17.04
CA LEU A 152 -2.26 1.02 16.80
C LEU A 152 -0.91 0.64 17.44
N ASP A 153 -0.86 -0.52 18.09
CA ASP A 153 0.37 -1.04 18.72
C ASP A 153 1.20 -1.87 17.75
N TRP A 154 1.71 -1.24 16.69
CA TRP A 154 2.61 -1.88 15.73
C TRP A 154 4.06 -1.65 16.14
N ASN A 155 4.82 -2.74 16.34
CA ASN A 155 6.20 -2.71 16.84
C ASN A 155 7.14 -3.61 16.03
N HIS A 156 6.96 -3.64 14.70
CA HIS A 156 7.84 -4.40 13.82
C HIS A 156 9.22 -3.74 13.75
N THR A 157 10.26 -4.55 13.82
CA THR A 157 11.67 -4.13 13.65
C THR A 157 12.24 -4.53 12.30
N HIS A 158 11.47 -5.34 11.55
CA HIS A 158 11.84 -5.84 10.23
C HIS A 158 10.57 -6.14 9.43
N PRO A 159 10.56 -6.05 8.08
CA PRO A 159 9.36 -6.34 7.29
C PRO A 159 9.02 -7.84 7.16
N SER A 160 9.87 -8.77 7.65
CA SER A 160 9.56 -10.20 7.54
C SER A 160 8.30 -10.63 8.33
N PRO A 161 8.05 -10.18 9.58
CA PRO A 161 6.79 -10.49 10.26
C PRO A 161 5.54 -9.97 9.53
N ILE A 162 5.66 -8.82 8.85
CA ILE A 162 4.58 -8.27 8.00
C ILE A 162 4.33 -9.22 6.82
N ARG A 163 5.39 -9.74 6.22
CA ARG A 163 5.31 -10.72 5.14
C ARG A 163 4.68 -12.03 5.59
N ASP A 164 5.01 -12.49 6.80
CA ASP A 164 4.43 -13.71 7.39
C ASP A 164 2.94 -13.55 7.68
N GLU A 165 2.50 -12.36 8.09
CA GLU A 165 1.07 -12.05 8.21
C GLU A 165 0.36 -12.06 6.86
N THR A 166 0.97 -11.45 5.84
CA THR A 166 0.47 -11.51 4.46
C THR A 166 0.31 -12.96 3.99
N ALA A 167 1.26 -13.84 4.31
CA ALA A 167 1.19 -15.27 3.96
C ALA A 167 0.02 -15.98 4.63
N ARG A 168 -0.30 -15.65 5.87
CA ARG A 168 -1.47 -16.21 6.59
C ARG A 168 -2.79 -15.75 6.01
N THR A 169 -2.88 -14.50 5.57
CA THR A 169 -4.11 -13.97 4.96
C THR A 169 -4.26 -14.35 3.49
N THR A 170 -3.15 -14.63 2.80
CA THR A 170 -3.12 -14.78 1.33
C THR A 170 -2.38 -16.05 0.92
N PRO A 171 -3.04 -17.21 0.89
CA PRO A 171 -2.40 -18.51 0.61
C PRO A 171 -1.59 -18.54 -0.70
N SER A 172 -2.04 -17.86 -1.74
CA SER A 172 -1.35 -17.82 -3.05
C SER A 172 0.05 -17.22 -3.02
N VAL A 173 0.47 -16.61 -1.91
CA VAL A 173 1.81 -16.05 -1.70
C VAL A 173 2.51 -16.63 -0.45
N ALA A 174 1.94 -17.65 0.18
CA ALA A 174 2.42 -18.21 1.43
C ALA A 174 3.87 -18.75 1.34
N GLY A 175 4.22 -19.44 0.25
CA GLY A 175 5.57 -19.95 0.01
C GLY A 175 6.64 -18.88 -0.21
N GLY A 176 6.27 -17.61 -0.38
CA GLY A 176 7.21 -16.51 -0.58
C GLY A 176 7.80 -15.95 0.72
N ASN A 177 8.14 -16.78 1.70
CA ASN A 177 8.76 -16.34 2.94
C ASN A 177 10.21 -15.86 2.72
N TYR A 178 10.75 -15.10 3.70
CA TYR A 178 12.07 -14.48 3.58
C TYR A 178 13.22 -15.51 3.51
N ASP A 179 13.10 -16.66 4.16
CA ASP A 179 14.13 -17.69 4.14
C ASP A 179 14.26 -18.32 2.75
N LEU A 180 13.13 -18.69 2.16
CA LEU A 180 13.09 -19.27 0.83
C LEU A 180 13.50 -18.25 -0.24
N LEU A 181 12.98 -17.02 -0.17
CA LEU A 181 13.40 -15.91 -1.03
C LEU A 181 14.89 -15.54 -0.82
N GLY A 182 15.41 -15.73 0.38
CA GLY A 182 16.83 -15.53 0.69
C GLY A 182 17.74 -16.50 -0.07
N ARG A 183 17.29 -17.75 -0.27
CA ARG A 183 18.02 -18.81 -1.00
C ARG A 183 17.79 -18.72 -2.51
N ALA A 184 16.54 -18.58 -2.93
CA ALA A 184 16.16 -18.63 -4.34
C ALA A 184 16.24 -17.26 -5.05
N GLY A 185 16.28 -16.16 -4.31
CA GLY A 185 16.24 -14.80 -4.85
C GLY A 185 14.84 -14.37 -5.31
N SER A 186 14.09 -15.29 -5.92
CA SER A 186 12.71 -15.04 -6.38
C SER A 186 11.92 -16.34 -6.47
N ILE A 187 10.58 -16.22 -6.38
CA ILE A 187 9.64 -17.34 -6.47
C ILE A 187 8.49 -16.96 -7.38
N GLN A 188 8.07 -17.91 -8.23
CA GLN A 188 6.91 -17.75 -9.10
C GLN A 188 5.60 -17.91 -8.30
N ARG A 189 4.66 -17.00 -8.50
CA ARG A 189 3.31 -17.08 -7.95
C ARG A 189 2.36 -17.84 -8.90
N PRO A 190 1.39 -18.63 -8.42
CA PRO A 190 1.12 -18.91 -7.00
C PRO A 190 2.18 -19.81 -6.36
N CYS A 191 2.42 -19.59 -5.08
CA CYS A 191 3.35 -20.38 -4.28
C CYS A 191 2.68 -20.64 -2.92
N ASN A 192 1.94 -21.74 -2.81
CA ASN A 192 1.11 -22.04 -1.63
C ASN A 192 1.90 -22.72 -0.49
N GLU A 193 3.15 -23.15 -0.75
CA GLU A 193 4.04 -23.81 0.19
C GLU A 193 5.49 -23.30 0.06
#